data_ef4005f1dea09d53b648f22c92ccfaeb
#
_entry.id   ef4005f1dea09d53b648f22c92ccfaeb
#
_cell.length_a   1.000
_cell.length_b   1.000
_cell.length_c   1.000
_cell.angle_alpha   90.00
_cell.angle_beta   90.00
_cell.angle_gamma   90.00
#
_symmetry.space_group_name_H-M   'P 1'
#
loop_
_entity.id
_entity.type
_entity.pdbx_description
1 polymer ?
#
loop_
_entity_poly.entity_id
_entity_poly.type
_entity_poly.pdbx_seq_one_letter_code
_entity_poly.pdbx_strand_id
1 'polypeptide(L)'
;LAAEVKGCLLISHNRIEIMWVSDRVTVLRKGKCIGTVETANTTAEGLSAMRVGRNVSFHVEKGPLKPGGEVLSVEHRTVASKVHKNNAVKKVSFQVRRGEIVCIAGIDGNGQTELVYGLTGLEPLVSGELFLCGQDITHTSIRKRSTMGMSHIPEDRHKHGLVLDYSLEDNMVLQRYFEPEFTDKAGFLRRKNIRGYAERLIEQYDVRSGQGPVTMAHSMSGGNQQKAIVAREIDKDPELLVAVQPTRGLDVGAIEYIHRQLVAQRDEGKAVLLVTLELDEVMDVPDRIL
;
A
#
# COMPACT_ATOMS: atom_id res chain seq x y z
N LEU A 1 -27.57 -21.97 -11.48
CA LEU A 1 -28.67 -20.98 -11.46
C LEU A 1 -29.03 -20.54 -12.89
N ALA A 2 -28.05 -20.11 -13.71
CA ALA A 2 -28.33 -19.72 -15.11
C ALA A 2 -28.92 -20.90 -15.95
N ALA A 3 -28.43 -22.12 -15.74
CA ALA A 3 -28.95 -23.33 -16.38
C ALA A 3 -30.39 -23.71 -15.95
N GLU A 4 -30.90 -23.10 -14.87
CA GLU A 4 -32.25 -23.28 -14.37
C GLU A 4 -33.23 -22.19 -14.84
N VAL A 5 -32.85 -21.41 -15.88
CA VAL A 5 -33.66 -20.31 -16.45
C VAL A 5 -33.97 -19.21 -15.44
N LYS A 6 -33.07 -18.99 -14.46
CA LYS A 6 -33.17 -17.89 -13.50
C LYS A 6 -32.26 -16.75 -13.91
N GLY A 7 -32.76 -15.53 -13.85
CA GLY A 7 -31.94 -14.32 -14.01
C GLY A 7 -31.09 -14.10 -12.78
N CYS A 8 -29.78 -13.86 -12.95
CA CYS A 8 -28.85 -13.50 -11.89
C CYS A 8 -28.30 -12.10 -12.12
N LEU A 9 -28.31 -11.25 -11.10
CA LEU A 9 -27.64 -9.96 -11.10
C LEU A 9 -26.44 -10.02 -10.16
N LEU A 10 -25.22 -9.92 -10.73
CA LEU A 10 -23.98 -9.87 -9.98
C LEU A 10 -23.48 -8.43 -9.95
N ILE A 11 -23.11 -7.92 -8.77
CA ILE A 11 -22.41 -6.64 -8.62
C ILE A 11 -21.01 -6.95 -8.12
N SER A 12 -20.03 -6.71 -8.96
CA SER A 12 -18.62 -6.99 -8.64
C SER A 12 -17.71 -5.94 -9.23
N HIS A 13 -16.57 -5.77 -8.62
CA HIS A 13 -15.45 -4.96 -9.15
C HIS A 13 -14.30 -5.85 -9.65
N ASN A 14 -14.36 -7.16 -9.41
CA ASN A 14 -13.37 -8.13 -9.86
C ASN A 14 -13.58 -8.47 -11.33
N ARG A 15 -12.66 -8.08 -12.19
CA ARG A 15 -12.72 -8.26 -13.64
C ARG A 15 -12.75 -9.73 -14.06
N ILE A 16 -11.95 -10.55 -13.40
CA ILE A 16 -11.82 -11.99 -13.72
C ILE A 16 -13.16 -12.69 -13.43
N GLU A 17 -13.74 -12.43 -12.27
CA GLU A 17 -15.05 -12.95 -11.88
C GLU A 17 -16.13 -12.53 -12.88
N ILE A 18 -16.18 -11.23 -13.24
CA ILE A 18 -17.13 -10.71 -14.23
C ILE A 18 -16.98 -11.41 -15.57
N MET A 19 -15.76 -11.57 -16.08
CA MET A 19 -15.49 -12.20 -17.38
C MET A 19 -15.84 -13.70 -17.40
N TRP A 20 -15.79 -14.38 -16.27
CA TRP A 20 -16.06 -15.81 -16.19
C TRP A 20 -17.53 -16.16 -15.96
N VAL A 21 -18.28 -15.30 -15.26
CA VAL A 21 -19.60 -15.65 -14.73
C VAL A 21 -20.72 -14.93 -15.45
N SER A 22 -20.48 -13.74 -16.05
CA SER A 22 -21.57 -12.96 -16.63
C SER A 22 -21.67 -13.08 -18.16
N ASP A 23 -22.90 -13.04 -18.67
CA ASP A 23 -23.18 -12.98 -20.12
C ASP A 23 -23.08 -11.54 -20.63
N ARG A 24 -23.52 -10.56 -19.82
CA ARG A 24 -23.51 -9.12 -20.15
C ARG A 24 -23.02 -8.31 -18.96
N VAL A 25 -22.30 -7.24 -19.26
CA VAL A 25 -21.77 -6.31 -18.24
C VAL A 25 -22.28 -4.92 -18.51
N THR A 26 -22.95 -4.34 -17.51
CA THR A 26 -23.30 -2.92 -17.52
C THR A 26 -22.30 -2.15 -16.66
N VAL A 27 -21.59 -1.21 -17.25
CA VAL A 27 -20.57 -0.41 -16.54
C VAL A 27 -21.20 0.86 -16.01
N LEU A 28 -21.08 1.07 -14.70
CA LEU A 28 -21.49 2.28 -14.01
C LEU A 28 -20.27 3.12 -13.60
N ARG A 29 -20.33 4.42 -13.83
CA ARG A 29 -19.28 5.37 -13.44
C ARG A 29 -19.90 6.69 -12.99
N LYS A 30 -19.55 7.13 -11.75
CA LYS A 30 -20.07 8.39 -11.17
C LYS A 30 -21.59 8.52 -11.27
N GLY A 31 -22.30 7.43 -10.96
CA GLY A 31 -23.77 7.38 -11.00
C GLY A 31 -24.40 7.32 -12.40
N LYS A 32 -23.60 7.23 -13.46
CA LYS A 32 -24.08 7.14 -14.85
C LYS A 32 -23.78 5.77 -15.45
N CYS A 33 -24.72 5.25 -16.24
CA CYS A 33 -24.50 4.09 -17.09
C CYS A 33 -23.61 4.52 -18.27
N ILE A 34 -22.43 3.91 -18.40
CA ILE A 34 -21.48 4.18 -19.48
C ILE A 34 -21.80 3.34 -20.71
N GLY A 35 -22.29 2.14 -20.49
CA GLY A 35 -22.71 1.23 -21.56
C GLY A 35 -22.91 -0.17 -21.04
N THR A 36 -23.55 -0.99 -21.87
CA THR A 36 -23.73 -2.44 -21.65
C THR A 36 -23.05 -3.16 -22.80
N VAL A 37 -22.22 -4.14 -22.47
CA VAL A 37 -21.48 -4.96 -23.44
C VAL A 37 -21.70 -6.44 -23.15
N GLU A 38 -21.66 -7.26 -24.18
CA GLU A 38 -21.61 -8.72 -24.03
C GLU A 38 -20.19 -9.14 -23.62
N THR A 39 -20.08 -10.02 -22.64
CA THR A 39 -18.80 -10.50 -22.13
C THR A 39 -17.97 -11.15 -23.21
N ALA A 40 -18.61 -11.90 -24.13
CA ALA A 40 -17.95 -12.54 -25.26
C ALA A 40 -17.30 -11.54 -26.25
N ASN A 41 -17.76 -10.29 -26.28
CA ASN A 41 -17.35 -9.24 -27.24
C ASN A 41 -16.46 -8.15 -26.58
N THR A 42 -15.99 -8.37 -25.36
CA THR A 42 -15.15 -7.41 -24.64
C THR A 42 -13.95 -8.07 -23.99
N THR A 43 -13.05 -7.26 -23.47
CA THR A 43 -11.88 -7.73 -22.72
C THR A 43 -11.86 -7.08 -21.32
N ALA A 44 -11.07 -7.64 -20.41
CA ALA A 44 -10.89 -7.10 -19.08
C ALA A 44 -10.34 -5.66 -19.10
N GLU A 45 -9.46 -5.37 -20.06
CA GLU A 45 -8.91 -4.03 -20.33
C GLU A 45 -9.98 -3.08 -20.85
N GLY A 46 -10.83 -3.54 -21.78
CA GLY A 46 -11.96 -2.78 -22.32
C GLY A 46 -12.94 -2.37 -21.22
N LEU A 47 -13.31 -3.30 -20.33
CA LEU A 47 -14.16 -3.01 -19.16
C LEU A 47 -13.51 -2.01 -18.22
N SER A 48 -12.20 -2.13 -18.01
CA SER A 48 -11.42 -1.20 -17.19
C SER A 48 -11.40 0.20 -17.78
N ALA A 49 -11.18 0.30 -19.10
CA ALA A 49 -11.21 1.58 -19.83
C ALA A 49 -12.58 2.27 -19.73
N MET A 50 -13.68 1.53 -19.89
CA MET A 50 -15.03 2.06 -19.71
C MET A 50 -15.26 2.58 -18.28
N ARG A 51 -14.79 1.86 -17.28
CA ARG A 51 -14.95 2.19 -15.86
C ARG A 51 -14.14 3.43 -15.46
N VAL A 52 -12.89 3.53 -15.90
CA VAL A 52 -11.99 4.65 -15.59
C VAL A 52 -12.23 5.85 -16.53
N GLY A 53 -12.60 5.58 -17.79
CA GLY A 53 -12.83 6.61 -18.82
C GLY A 53 -11.59 6.97 -19.62
N ARG A 54 -10.53 6.20 -19.50
CA ARG A 54 -9.30 6.22 -20.30
C ARG A 54 -8.74 4.82 -20.40
N ASN A 55 -7.85 4.59 -21.34
CA ASN A 55 -7.07 3.35 -21.36
C ASN A 55 -6.24 3.25 -20.07
N VAL A 56 -6.27 2.10 -19.46
CA VAL A 56 -5.52 1.79 -18.24
C VAL A 56 -4.50 0.73 -18.61
N SER A 57 -3.25 1.03 -18.36
CA SER A 57 -2.18 0.05 -18.41
C SER A 57 -1.92 -0.45 -16.99
N PHE A 58 -2.00 -1.76 -16.79
CA PHE A 58 -1.57 -2.37 -15.54
C PHE A 58 -0.05 -2.52 -15.50
N HIS A 59 0.56 -2.54 -16.67
CA HIS A 59 2.02 -2.55 -16.78
C HIS A 59 2.57 -1.15 -16.50
N VAL A 60 3.39 -1.04 -15.46
CA VAL A 60 4.10 0.20 -15.12
C VAL A 60 5.49 0.13 -15.74
N GLU A 61 5.79 1.12 -16.59
CA GLU A 61 7.14 1.26 -17.11
C GLU A 61 8.12 1.49 -15.96
N LYS A 62 9.14 0.66 -15.90
CA LYS A 62 10.24 0.71 -14.91
C LYS A 62 11.52 1.16 -15.61
N GLY A 63 12.28 2.02 -14.94
CA GLY A 63 13.65 2.30 -15.34
C GLY A 63 14.53 1.02 -15.30
N PRO A 64 15.74 1.05 -15.86
CA PRO A 64 16.65 -0.09 -15.80
C PRO A 64 16.98 -0.43 -14.35
N LEU A 65 16.94 -1.74 -14.02
CA LEU A 65 17.30 -2.22 -12.70
C LEU A 65 18.77 -1.91 -12.40
N LYS A 66 19.02 -1.12 -11.36
CA LYS A 66 20.37 -0.76 -10.88
C LYS A 66 20.46 -0.96 -9.37
N PRO A 67 20.57 -2.22 -8.91
CA PRO A 67 20.64 -2.49 -7.48
C PRO A 67 21.89 -1.87 -6.87
N GLY A 68 21.69 -1.10 -5.80
CA GLY A 68 22.76 -0.53 -5.00
C GLY A 68 23.14 -1.41 -3.81
N GLY A 69 23.62 -0.77 -2.74
CA GLY A 69 23.94 -1.43 -1.48
C GLY A 69 22.69 -1.99 -0.78
N GLU A 70 22.92 -2.90 0.15
CA GLU A 70 21.90 -3.49 0.98
C GLU A 70 21.26 -2.42 1.89
N VAL A 71 19.93 -2.41 1.97
CA VAL A 71 19.16 -1.54 2.85
C VAL A 71 18.53 -2.32 3.98
N LEU A 72 17.90 -3.45 3.67
CA LEU A 72 17.30 -4.35 4.64
C LEU A 72 18.02 -5.69 4.61
N SER A 73 18.50 -6.16 5.77
CA SER A 73 18.90 -7.56 5.98
C SER A 73 18.02 -8.20 7.04
N VAL A 74 17.49 -9.36 6.71
CA VAL A 74 16.70 -10.19 7.60
C VAL A 74 17.43 -11.52 7.76
N GLU A 75 17.83 -11.87 8.98
CA GLU A 75 18.63 -13.06 9.24
C GLU A 75 17.93 -14.01 10.22
N HIS A 76 17.66 -15.23 9.73
CA HIS A 76 17.08 -16.34 10.51
C HIS A 76 15.82 -15.96 11.32
N ARG A 77 14.99 -15.11 10.77
CA ARG A 77 13.85 -14.50 11.45
C ARG A 77 12.80 -15.52 11.82
N THR A 78 12.40 -15.50 13.10
CA THR A 78 11.29 -16.29 13.61
C THR A 78 10.31 -15.37 14.33
N VAL A 79 9.03 -15.47 13.97
CA VAL A 79 7.94 -14.69 14.56
C VAL A 79 6.84 -15.63 15.04
N ALA A 80 6.34 -15.42 16.27
CA ALA A 80 5.25 -16.22 16.82
C ALA A 80 3.93 -15.94 16.12
N SER A 81 3.08 -16.95 16.01
CA SER A 81 1.69 -16.75 15.61
C SER A 81 0.86 -16.31 16.81
N LYS A 82 -0.03 -15.34 16.62
CA LYS A 82 -1.05 -14.98 17.62
C LYS A 82 -2.25 -15.93 17.64
N VAL A 83 -2.47 -16.62 16.52
CA VAL A 83 -3.65 -17.48 16.32
C VAL A 83 -3.33 -18.93 16.68
N HIS A 84 -2.11 -19.36 16.42
CA HIS A 84 -1.67 -20.75 16.64
C HIS A 84 -0.53 -20.81 17.64
N LYS A 85 -0.42 -21.92 18.39
CA LYS A 85 0.67 -22.17 19.37
C LYS A 85 2.06 -22.32 18.73
N ASN A 86 2.15 -22.28 17.40
CA ASN A 86 3.38 -22.45 16.63
C ASN A 86 3.89 -21.10 16.08
N ASN A 87 5.15 -21.05 15.68
CA ASN A 87 5.71 -19.90 14.99
C ASN A 87 5.11 -19.80 13.58
N ALA A 88 4.59 -18.62 13.24
CA ALA A 88 4.07 -18.31 11.90
C ALA A 88 5.21 -18.18 10.88
N VAL A 89 6.32 -17.55 11.29
CA VAL A 89 7.54 -17.41 10.48
C VAL A 89 8.67 -18.20 11.12
N LYS A 90 9.41 -18.96 10.31
CA LYS A 90 10.45 -19.87 10.81
C LYS A 90 11.75 -19.67 10.05
N LYS A 91 12.73 -19.03 10.68
CA LYS A 91 14.11 -18.87 10.19
C LYS A 91 14.19 -18.29 8.76
N VAL A 92 13.37 -17.31 8.44
CA VAL A 92 13.38 -16.65 7.13
C VAL A 92 14.57 -15.70 7.05
N SER A 93 15.29 -15.74 5.93
CA SER A 93 16.41 -14.83 5.64
C SER A 93 16.26 -14.28 4.22
N PHE A 94 16.40 -12.97 4.07
CA PHE A 94 16.42 -12.28 2.78
C PHE A 94 16.98 -10.88 2.92
N GLN A 95 17.27 -10.26 1.79
CA GLN A 95 17.80 -8.90 1.70
C GLN A 95 17.01 -8.09 0.69
N VAL A 96 16.93 -6.76 0.90
CA VAL A 96 16.40 -5.80 -0.08
C VAL A 96 17.46 -4.72 -0.30
N ARG A 97 17.75 -4.41 -1.56
CA ARG A 97 18.78 -3.46 -1.97
C ARG A 97 18.18 -2.13 -2.42
N ARG A 98 19.01 -1.09 -2.46
CA ARG A 98 18.64 0.18 -3.08
C ARG A 98 18.25 -0.02 -4.54
N GLY A 99 17.19 0.70 -4.97
CA GLY A 99 16.74 0.64 -6.36
C GLY A 99 16.13 -0.71 -6.74
N GLU A 100 15.63 -1.48 -5.77
CA GLU A 100 15.00 -2.80 -5.98
C GLU A 100 13.62 -2.86 -5.31
N ILE A 101 12.65 -3.43 -6.02
CA ILE A 101 11.39 -3.89 -5.44
C ILE A 101 11.47 -5.40 -5.24
N VAL A 102 11.47 -5.84 -3.99
CA VAL A 102 11.39 -7.27 -3.64
C VAL A 102 9.96 -7.56 -3.21
N CYS A 103 9.34 -8.58 -3.79
CA CYS A 103 8.01 -9.03 -3.42
C CYS A 103 8.04 -10.31 -2.59
N ILE A 104 7.32 -10.30 -1.48
CA ILE A 104 6.94 -11.53 -0.77
C ILE A 104 5.54 -11.90 -1.27
N ALA A 105 5.47 -12.94 -2.08
CA ALA A 105 4.23 -13.46 -2.62
C ALA A 105 3.73 -14.65 -1.78
N GLY A 106 2.41 -14.87 -1.79
CA GLY A 106 1.84 -16.02 -1.10
C GLY A 106 0.31 -15.95 -1.03
N ILE A 107 -0.29 -16.89 -0.31
CA ILE A 107 -1.71 -16.89 0.00
C ILE A 107 -1.93 -16.44 1.45
N ASP A 108 -3.12 -15.93 1.72
CA ASP A 108 -3.47 -15.42 3.06
C ASP A 108 -3.26 -16.50 4.16
N GLY A 109 -2.73 -16.07 5.30
CA GLY A 109 -2.50 -16.95 6.46
C GLY A 109 -1.15 -17.68 6.48
N ASN A 110 -0.24 -17.44 5.54
CA ASN A 110 1.09 -18.09 5.50
C ASN A 110 2.20 -17.35 6.30
N GLY A 111 1.83 -16.37 7.13
CA GLY A 111 2.78 -15.69 8.02
C GLY A 111 3.30 -14.36 7.49
N GLN A 112 2.83 -13.88 6.34
CA GLN A 112 3.25 -12.59 5.77
C GLN A 112 2.95 -11.42 6.72
N THR A 113 1.77 -11.40 7.33
CA THR A 113 1.35 -10.36 8.29
C THR A 113 2.25 -10.38 9.52
N GLU A 114 2.53 -11.54 10.09
CA GLU A 114 3.42 -11.70 11.25
C GLU A 114 4.86 -11.29 10.89
N LEU A 115 5.34 -11.68 9.72
CA LEU A 115 6.66 -11.25 9.25
C LEU A 115 6.75 -9.73 9.20
N VAL A 116 5.79 -9.05 8.57
CA VAL A 116 5.74 -7.58 8.50
C VAL A 116 5.66 -6.96 9.89
N TYR A 117 4.83 -7.48 10.78
CA TYR A 117 4.72 -6.96 12.14
C TYR A 117 6.05 -7.09 12.90
N GLY A 118 6.77 -8.21 12.72
CA GLY A 118 8.12 -8.36 13.23
C GLY A 118 9.12 -7.38 12.62
N LEU A 119 9.05 -7.13 11.30
CA LEU A 119 9.92 -6.17 10.60
C LEU A 119 9.66 -4.73 11.05
N THR A 120 8.40 -4.33 11.20
CA THR A 120 8.00 -2.97 11.54
C THR A 120 8.02 -2.69 13.04
N GLY A 121 8.14 -3.73 13.87
CA GLY A 121 8.17 -3.63 15.34
C GLY A 121 6.80 -3.60 16.00
N LEU A 122 5.73 -3.91 15.25
CA LEU A 122 4.38 -4.08 15.80
C LEU A 122 4.26 -5.33 16.66
N GLU A 123 5.08 -6.35 16.40
CA GLU A 123 5.18 -7.56 17.18
C GLU A 123 6.62 -7.85 17.60
N PRO A 124 6.82 -8.40 18.82
CA PRO A 124 8.14 -8.82 19.25
C PRO A 124 8.59 -10.04 18.45
N LEU A 125 9.89 -10.20 18.39
CA LEU A 125 10.54 -11.30 17.71
C LEU A 125 10.82 -12.44 18.67
N VAL A 126 10.77 -13.66 18.16
CA VAL A 126 11.22 -14.86 18.90
C VAL A 126 12.74 -15.00 18.75
N SER A 127 13.27 -14.85 17.53
CA SER A 127 14.70 -14.95 17.26
C SER A 127 15.05 -14.33 15.90
N GLY A 128 16.35 -14.22 15.63
CA GLY A 128 16.91 -13.66 14.40
C GLY A 128 17.25 -12.19 14.53
N GLU A 129 17.95 -11.67 13.53
CA GLU A 129 18.47 -10.30 13.50
C GLU A 129 17.85 -9.50 12.37
N LEU A 130 17.82 -8.18 12.52
CA LEU A 130 17.26 -7.26 11.54
C LEU A 130 18.16 -6.03 11.45
N PHE A 131 18.65 -5.77 10.24
CA PHE A 131 19.50 -4.62 9.97
C PHE A 131 18.83 -3.68 8.96
N LEU A 132 18.89 -2.38 9.22
CA LEU A 132 18.48 -1.32 8.30
C LEU A 132 19.70 -0.44 8.02
N CYS A 133 20.11 -0.35 6.75
CA CYS A 133 21.31 0.36 6.32
C CYS A 133 22.55 -0.02 7.16
N GLY A 134 22.71 -1.32 7.46
CA GLY A 134 23.81 -1.87 8.26
C GLY A 134 23.72 -1.62 9.77
N GLN A 135 22.67 -0.99 10.26
CA GLN A 135 22.45 -0.77 11.70
C GLN A 135 21.46 -1.80 12.24
N ASP A 136 21.80 -2.43 13.37
CA ASP A 136 20.92 -3.37 14.05
C ASP A 136 19.68 -2.65 14.60
N ILE A 137 18.50 -3.05 14.11
CA ILE A 137 17.21 -2.56 14.55
C ILE A 137 16.36 -3.64 15.22
N THR A 138 16.91 -4.78 15.52
CA THR A 138 16.23 -5.98 16.05
C THR A 138 15.31 -5.67 17.21
N HIS A 139 15.79 -4.89 18.17
CA HIS A 139 15.06 -4.54 19.41
C HIS A 139 14.68 -3.05 19.49
N THR A 140 14.75 -2.32 18.38
CA THR A 140 14.41 -0.90 18.38
C THR A 140 12.89 -0.69 18.37
N SER A 141 12.45 0.46 18.90
CA SER A 141 11.05 0.88 18.87
C SER A 141 10.60 1.24 17.45
N ILE A 142 9.29 1.21 17.21
CA ILE A 142 8.67 1.62 15.95
C ILE A 142 9.11 3.03 15.55
N ARG A 143 9.09 3.99 16.51
CA ARG A 143 9.56 5.38 16.26
C ARG A 143 11.01 5.40 15.81
N LYS A 144 11.88 4.63 16.45
CA LYS A 144 13.30 4.56 16.09
C LYS A 144 13.46 4.03 14.66
N ARG A 145 12.76 2.94 14.28
CA ARG A 145 12.78 2.41 12.90
C ARG A 145 12.32 3.45 11.89
N SER A 146 11.21 4.16 12.19
CA SER A 146 10.70 5.22 11.33
C SER A 146 11.71 6.37 11.15
N THR A 147 12.33 6.85 12.25
CA THR A 147 13.35 7.93 12.19
C THR A 147 14.67 7.50 11.55
N MET A 148 14.91 6.19 11.43
CA MET A 148 16.05 5.62 10.71
C MET A 148 15.76 5.39 9.22
N GLY A 149 14.58 5.78 8.73
CA GLY A 149 14.23 5.71 7.32
C GLY A 149 13.37 4.49 6.92
N MET A 150 12.66 3.86 7.84
CA MET A 150 11.65 2.84 7.50
C MET A 150 10.27 3.47 7.42
N SER A 151 9.59 3.33 6.29
CA SER A 151 8.18 3.68 6.11
C SER A 151 7.34 2.42 5.91
N HIS A 152 6.07 2.49 6.32
CA HIS A 152 5.16 1.35 6.27
C HIS A 152 3.77 1.74 5.78
N ILE A 153 3.38 1.21 4.63
CA ILE A 153 2.01 1.23 4.12
C ILE A 153 1.35 -0.07 4.61
N PRO A 154 0.44 -0.01 5.60
CA PRO A 154 -0.11 -1.20 6.22
C PRO A 154 -1.20 -1.87 5.38
N GLU A 155 -1.39 -3.17 5.59
CA GLU A 155 -2.46 -3.96 4.97
C GLU A 155 -3.85 -3.42 5.31
N ASP A 156 -4.09 -3.16 6.59
CA ASP A 156 -5.36 -2.58 7.07
C ASP A 156 -5.18 -1.09 7.34
N ARG A 157 -5.70 -0.29 6.39
CA ARG A 157 -5.64 1.17 6.45
C ARG A 157 -6.42 1.78 7.60
N HIS A 158 -7.47 1.10 8.10
CA HIS A 158 -8.31 1.60 9.18
C HIS A 158 -7.75 1.23 10.55
N LYS A 159 -7.07 0.10 10.67
CA LYS A 159 -6.49 -0.36 11.93
C LYS A 159 -5.12 0.25 12.20
N HIS A 160 -4.29 0.38 11.17
CA HIS A 160 -2.89 0.76 11.30
C HIS A 160 -2.49 1.97 10.43
N GLY A 161 -3.33 2.37 9.47
CA GLY A 161 -2.99 3.42 8.52
C GLY A 161 -3.46 4.81 8.95
N LEU A 162 -4.71 4.95 9.32
CA LEU A 162 -5.35 6.23 9.63
C LEU A 162 -6.12 6.16 10.94
N VAL A 163 -6.22 7.31 11.62
CA VAL A 163 -7.20 7.53 12.67
C VAL A 163 -8.43 8.15 12.00
N LEU A 164 -9.49 7.36 11.85
CA LEU A 164 -10.64 7.71 11.02
C LEU A 164 -11.37 8.97 11.48
N ASP A 165 -11.41 9.21 12.79
CA ASP A 165 -12.06 10.38 13.42
C ASP A 165 -11.14 11.61 13.51
N TYR A 166 -9.96 11.55 12.91
CA TYR A 166 -9.06 12.70 12.78
C TYR A 166 -9.18 13.34 11.40
N SER A 167 -8.84 14.62 11.33
CA SER A 167 -8.72 15.34 10.06
C SER A 167 -7.59 14.76 9.20
N LEU A 168 -7.63 15.05 7.91
CA LEU A 168 -6.57 14.66 6.99
C LEU A 168 -5.23 15.28 7.40
N GLU A 169 -5.21 16.56 7.80
CA GLU A 169 -3.99 17.22 8.26
C GLU A 169 -3.38 16.57 9.52
N ASP A 170 -4.20 16.16 10.48
CA ASP A 170 -3.72 15.45 11.67
C ASP A 170 -3.17 14.06 11.32
N ASN A 171 -3.83 13.35 10.39
CA ASN A 171 -3.35 12.07 9.89
C ASN A 171 -2.03 12.17 9.10
N MET A 172 -1.81 13.28 8.36
CA MET A 172 -0.56 13.49 7.61
C MET A 172 0.66 13.61 8.52
N VAL A 173 0.50 14.21 9.71
CA VAL A 173 1.60 14.40 10.66
C VAL A 173 1.65 13.37 11.78
N LEU A 174 0.75 12.38 11.78
CA LEU A 174 0.55 11.42 12.87
C LEU A 174 1.84 10.75 13.37
N GLN A 175 2.78 10.48 12.47
CA GLN A 175 4.06 9.85 12.79
C GLN A 175 5.21 10.84 12.96
N ARG A 176 5.00 12.14 12.70
CA ARG A 176 6.00 13.20 12.69
C ARG A 176 5.67 14.37 13.60
N TYR A 177 4.54 14.34 14.31
CA TYR A 177 4.04 15.45 15.12
C TYR A 177 5.08 15.99 16.11
N PHE A 178 6.02 15.16 16.55
CA PHE A 178 7.07 15.51 17.50
C PHE A 178 8.25 16.27 16.86
N GLU A 179 8.32 16.36 15.54
CA GLU A 179 9.38 17.08 14.84
C GLU A 179 9.29 18.59 15.08
N PRO A 180 10.44 19.32 15.13
CA PRO A 180 10.45 20.76 15.37
C PRO A 180 9.63 21.59 14.37
N GLU A 181 9.39 21.05 13.19
CA GLU A 181 8.51 21.65 12.18
C GLU A 181 7.06 21.74 12.67
N PHE A 182 6.57 20.70 13.36
CA PHE A 182 5.17 20.54 13.74
C PHE A 182 4.89 20.80 15.22
N THR A 183 5.92 20.80 16.06
CA THR A 183 5.80 21.04 17.50
C THR A 183 6.80 22.09 17.95
N ASP A 184 6.38 23.02 18.79
CA ASP A 184 7.25 24.00 19.38
C ASP A 184 8.03 23.45 20.60
N LYS A 185 8.94 24.27 21.16
CA LYS A 185 9.76 23.86 22.31
C LYS A 185 8.96 23.61 23.60
N ALA A 186 7.75 24.13 23.68
CA ALA A 186 6.82 23.93 24.82
C ALA A 186 5.91 22.71 24.63
N GLY A 187 5.98 22.03 23.47
CA GLY A 187 5.19 20.85 23.16
C GLY A 187 3.83 21.14 22.49
N PHE A 188 3.56 22.40 22.10
CA PHE A 188 2.34 22.76 21.39
C PHE A 188 2.47 22.55 19.88
N LEU A 189 1.41 22.02 19.28
CA LEU A 189 1.36 21.78 17.83
C LEU A 189 1.29 23.09 17.05
N ARG A 190 2.13 23.22 16.03
CA ARG A 190 2.17 24.35 15.11
C ARG A 190 1.13 24.18 14.00
N ARG A 191 -0.13 24.43 14.32
CA ARG A 191 -1.28 24.19 13.43
C ARG A 191 -1.15 24.79 12.03
N LYS A 192 -0.54 25.97 11.91
CA LYS A 192 -0.29 26.60 10.59
C LYS A 192 0.67 25.76 9.73
N ASN A 193 1.75 25.26 10.33
CA ASN A 193 2.73 24.43 9.62
C ASN A 193 2.10 23.09 9.21
N ILE A 194 1.35 22.46 10.12
CA ILE A 194 0.62 21.22 9.85
C ILE A 194 -0.34 21.40 8.68
N ARG A 195 -1.09 22.52 8.66
CA ARG A 195 -2.01 22.85 7.58
C ARG A 195 -1.29 22.99 6.25
N GLY A 196 -0.24 23.80 6.16
CA GLY A 196 0.53 24.01 4.94
C GLY A 196 1.20 22.71 4.45
N TYR A 197 1.69 21.89 5.36
CA TYR A 197 2.24 20.58 5.05
C TYR A 197 1.18 19.67 4.41
N ALA A 198 -0.01 19.59 5.00
CA ALA A 198 -1.11 18.77 4.49
C ALA A 198 -1.61 19.28 3.12
N GLU A 199 -1.73 20.60 2.94
CA GLU A 199 -2.11 21.21 1.64
C GLU A 199 -1.13 20.80 0.54
N ARG A 200 0.17 20.88 0.81
CA ARG A 200 1.21 20.44 -0.14
C ARG A 200 1.08 18.95 -0.50
N LEU A 201 0.89 18.07 0.46
CA LEU A 201 0.73 16.64 0.19
C LEU A 201 -0.57 16.32 -0.57
N ILE A 202 -1.66 16.99 -0.23
CA ILE A 202 -2.95 16.85 -0.93
C ILE A 202 -2.79 17.18 -2.41
N GLU A 203 -2.12 18.27 -2.74
CA GLU A 203 -1.87 18.69 -4.11
C GLU A 203 -0.88 17.75 -4.83
N GLN A 204 0.27 17.50 -4.22
CA GLN A 204 1.35 16.71 -4.82
C GLN A 204 0.92 15.27 -5.14
N TYR A 205 0.09 14.67 -4.28
CA TYR A 205 -0.32 13.26 -4.40
C TYR A 205 -1.76 13.09 -4.91
N ASP A 206 -2.39 14.15 -5.42
CA ASP A 206 -3.79 14.13 -5.91
C ASP A 206 -4.74 13.44 -4.92
N VAL A 207 -4.67 13.81 -3.65
CA VAL A 207 -5.59 13.32 -2.61
C VAL A 207 -6.88 14.13 -2.67
N ARG A 208 -7.97 13.51 -3.11
CA ARG A 208 -9.26 14.19 -3.20
C ARG A 208 -9.97 14.16 -1.86
N SER A 209 -10.25 15.34 -1.33
CA SER A 209 -10.93 15.54 -0.05
C SER A 209 -11.98 16.65 -0.21
N GLY A 210 -13.14 16.47 0.44
CA GLY A 210 -14.29 17.39 0.26
C GLY A 210 -14.05 18.78 0.84
N GLN A 211 -13.24 18.88 1.91
CA GLN A 211 -12.97 20.11 2.64
C GLN A 211 -11.45 20.38 2.79
N GLY A 212 -10.63 19.83 1.88
CA GLY A 212 -9.17 19.94 1.95
C GLY A 212 -8.60 19.31 3.23
N PRO A 213 -7.61 19.94 3.88
CA PRO A 213 -6.91 19.39 5.04
C PRO A 213 -7.80 19.05 6.25
N VAL A 214 -8.93 19.74 6.42
CA VAL A 214 -9.85 19.51 7.54
C VAL A 214 -10.85 18.38 7.32
N THR A 215 -10.83 17.76 6.14
CA THR A 215 -11.70 16.60 5.84
C THR A 215 -11.43 15.48 6.82
N MET A 216 -12.48 14.96 7.46
CA MET A 216 -12.37 13.80 8.35
C MET A 216 -12.05 12.55 7.53
N ALA A 217 -11.08 11.75 7.98
CA ALA A 217 -10.58 10.60 7.23
C ALA A 217 -11.68 9.56 6.91
N HIS A 218 -12.64 9.34 7.82
CA HIS A 218 -13.77 8.42 7.59
C HIS A 218 -14.69 8.83 6.43
N SER A 219 -14.74 10.11 6.08
CA SER A 219 -15.61 10.62 5.00
C SER A 219 -15.00 10.47 3.60
N MET A 220 -13.74 10.04 3.52
CA MET A 220 -13.01 9.88 2.27
C MET A 220 -13.26 8.50 1.65
N SER A 221 -13.19 8.41 0.31
CA SER A 221 -13.19 7.11 -0.37
C SER A 221 -11.94 6.30 -0.04
N GLY A 222 -12.03 4.95 -0.07
CA GLY A 222 -10.91 4.08 0.20
C GLY A 222 -9.66 4.37 -0.64
N GLY A 223 -9.83 4.72 -1.92
CA GLY A 223 -8.72 5.13 -2.79
C GLY A 223 -8.03 6.41 -2.33
N ASN A 224 -8.79 7.41 -1.86
CA ASN A 224 -8.19 8.65 -1.33
C ASN A 224 -7.58 8.47 0.06
N GLN A 225 -8.16 7.62 0.90
CA GLN A 225 -7.54 7.21 2.17
C GLN A 225 -6.18 6.55 1.92
N GLN A 226 -6.10 5.66 0.93
CA GLN A 226 -4.84 4.99 0.57
C GLN A 226 -3.82 5.97 -0.01
N LYS A 227 -4.24 6.89 -0.90
CA LYS A 227 -3.37 7.96 -1.39
C LYS A 227 -2.80 8.82 -0.26
N ALA A 228 -3.61 9.14 0.75
CA ALA A 228 -3.16 9.88 1.92
C ALA A 228 -2.08 9.14 2.72
N ILE A 229 -2.25 7.81 2.92
CA ILE A 229 -1.25 6.97 3.57
C ILE A 229 0.04 6.96 2.74
N VAL A 230 -0.07 6.69 1.44
CA VAL A 230 1.08 6.65 0.52
C VAL A 230 1.82 7.98 0.50
N ALA A 231 1.09 9.11 0.41
CA ALA A 231 1.67 10.46 0.47
C ALA A 231 2.48 10.68 1.74
N ARG A 232 1.90 10.36 2.90
CA ARG A 232 2.57 10.47 4.20
C ARG A 232 3.83 9.62 4.30
N GLU A 233 3.74 8.36 3.84
CA GLU A 233 4.85 7.42 3.98
C GLU A 233 6.00 7.71 3.00
N ILE A 234 5.71 8.17 1.79
CA ILE A 234 6.73 8.52 0.78
C ILE A 234 7.37 9.88 1.08
N ASP A 235 6.60 10.88 1.53
CA ASP A 235 7.13 12.23 1.83
C ASP A 235 8.14 12.24 2.99
N LYS A 236 8.22 11.18 3.78
CA LYS A 236 9.28 10.99 4.78
C LYS A 236 10.65 10.71 4.17
N ASP A 237 10.73 10.55 2.85
CA ASP A 237 11.93 10.18 2.11
C ASP A 237 12.62 8.91 2.67
N PRO A 238 11.91 7.77 2.72
CA PRO A 238 12.42 6.58 3.38
C PRO A 238 13.58 5.93 2.64
N GLU A 239 14.47 5.27 3.37
CA GLU A 239 15.46 4.34 2.82
C GLU A 239 14.80 3.00 2.42
N LEU A 240 13.80 2.57 3.21
CA LEU A 240 13.00 1.35 3.01
C LEU A 240 11.51 1.68 3.09
N LEU A 241 10.79 1.39 2.03
CA LEU A 241 9.32 1.41 2.00
C LEU A 241 8.77 -0.02 2.08
N VAL A 242 8.11 -0.36 3.18
CA VAL A 242 7.38 -1.63 3.32
C VAL A 242 5.94 -1.40 2.93
N ALA A 243 5.49 -1.99 1.83
CA ALA A 243 4.13 -1.85 1.30
C ALA A 243 3.39 -3.20 1.38
N VAL A 244 2.33 -3.28 2.18
CA VAL A 244 1.59 -4.51 2.42
C VAL A 244 0.20 -4.40 1.84
N GLN A 245 -0.10 -5.24 0.84
CA GLN A 245 -1.35 -5.23 0.10
C GLN A 245 -1.82 -3.80 -0.26
N PRO A 246 -0.93 -2.96 -0.83
CA PRO A 246 -1.18 -1.53 -0.95
C PRO A 246 -2.36 -1.20 -1.88
N THR A 247 -2.78 -2.13 -2.70
CA THR A 247 -3.84 -1.97 -3.71
C THR A 247 -5.15 -2.68 -3.33
N ARG A 248 -5.18 -3.39 -2.20
CA ARG A 248 -6.34 -4.18 -1.77
C ARG A 248 -7.62 -3.37 -1.68
N GLY A 249 -8.66 -3.81 -2.43
CA GLY A 249 -10.00 -3.21 -2.41
C GLY A 249 -10.07 -1.82 -3.05
N LEU A 250 -9.13 -1.48 -3.92
CA LEU A 250 -9.10 -0.23 -4.64
C LEU A 250 -9.66 -0.38 -6.07
N ASP A 251 -10.08 0.75 -6.64
CA ASP A 251 -10.39 0.80 -8.05
C ASP A 251 -9.12 0.84 -8.90
N VAL A 252 -9.28 0.50 -10.18
CA VAL A 252 -8.18 0.37 -11.13
C VAL A 252 -7.31 1.64 -11.24
N GLY A 253 -7.94 2.82 -11.18
CA GLY A 253 -7.19 4.08 -11.27
C GLY A 253 -6.33 4.32 -10.03
N ALA A 254 -6.81 3.92 -8.86
CA ALA A 254 -6.04 3.99 -7.63
C ALA A 254 -4.91 2.94 -7.62
N ILE A 255 -5.16 1.71 -8.13
CA ILE A 255 -4.14 0.66 -8.28
C ILE A 255 -2.98 1.17 -9.14
N GLU A 256 -3.28 1.65 -10.36
CA GLU A 256 -2.27 2.20 -11.27
C GLU A 256 -1.46 3.33 -10.62
N TYR A 257 -2.13 4.21 -9.89
CA TYR A 257 -1.47 5.29 -9.17
C TYR A 257 -0.48 4.76 -8.12
N ILE A 258 -0.91 3.80 -7.28
CA ILE A 258 -0.06 3.22 -6.24
C ILE A 258 1.16 2.50 -6.85
N HIS A 259 0.97 1.70 -7.89
CA HIS A 259 2.06 1.02 -8.58
C HIS A 259 3.10 2.02 -9.10
N ARG A 260 2.66 3.13 -9.71
CA ARG A 260 3.57 4.20 -10.16
C ARG A 260 4.35 4.81 -9.00
N GLN A 261 3.74 5.00 -7.84
CA GLN A 261 4.45 5.53 -6.66
C GLN A 261 5.52 4.56 -6.16
N LEU A 262 5.22 3.25 -6.11
CA LEU A 262 6.19 2.23 -5.69
C LEU A 262 7.37 2.16 -6.67
N VAL A 263 7.09 2.17 -7.98
CA VAL A 263 8.13 2.17 -9.03
C VAL A 263 8.96 3.45 -8.99
N ALA A 264 8.33 4.61 -8.77
CA ALA A 264 9.05 5.88 -8.64
C ALA A 264 10.04 5.83 -7.46
N GLN A 265 9.64 5.31 -6.30
CA GLN A 265 10.53 5.14 -5.16
C GLN A 265 11.73 4.23 -5.50
N ARG A 266 11.48 3.13 -6.19
CA ARG A 266 12.54 2.23 -6.67
C ARG A 266 13.48 2.93 -7.65
N ASP A 267 12.95 3.70 -8.61
CA ASP A 267 13.76 4.40 -9.62
C ASP A 267 14.57 5.57 -9.02
N GLU A 268 14.10 6.16 -7.92
CA GLU A 268 14.82 7.13 -7.09
C GLU A 268 15.91 6.48 -6.21
N GLY A 269 16.09 5.15 -6.29
CA GLY A 269 17.11 4.42 -5.57
C GLY A 269 16.72 3.98 -4.16
N LYS A 270 15.44 4.05 -3.81
CA LYS A 270 14.93 3.52 -2.52
C LYS A 270 14.76 2.01 -2.58
N ALA A 271 14.80 1.35 -1.43
CA ALA A 271 14.44 -0.06 -1.31
C ALA A 271 12.93 -0.19 -1.07
N VAL A 272 12.28 -1.10 -1.77
CA VAL A 272 10.85 -1.37 -1.60
C VAL A 272 10.65 -2.85 -1.29
N LEU A 273 9.99 -3.13 -0.17
CA LEU A 273 9.51 -4.47 0.17
C LEU A 273 7.98 -4.49 -0.05
N LEU A 274 7.56 -5.14 -1.12
CA LEU A 274 6.15 -5.35 -1.45
C LEU A 274 5.69 -6.69 -0.87
N VAL A 275 4.57 -6.71 -0.17
CA VAL A 275 3.90 -7.93 0.27
C VAL A 275 2.50 -7.93 -0.30
N THR A 276 2.19 -8.86 -1.19
CA THR A 276 0.90 -8.90 -1.86
C THR A 276 0.42 -10.32 -2.14
N LEU A 277 -0.91 -10.46 -2.24
CA LEU A 277 -1.61 -11.69 -2.60
C LEU A 277 -2.16 -11.63 -4.04
N GLU A 278 -2.08 -10.44 -4.67
CA GLU A 278 -2.63 -10.20 -6.00
C GLU A 278 -1.61 -10.64 -7.07
N LEU A 279 -1.93 -11.69 -7.81
CA LEU A 279 -1.01 -12.28 -8.80
C LEU A 279 -0.57 -11.27 -9.87
N ASP A 280 -1.47 -10.42 -10.35
CA ASP A 280 -1.16 -9.38 -11.33
C ASP A 280 -0.09 -8.43 -10.79
N GLU A 281 -0.21 -8.03 -9.51
CA GLU A 281 0.77 -7.16 -8.85
C GLU A 281 2.13 -7.86 -8.67
N VAL A 282 2.11 -9.15 -8.31
CA VAL A 282 3.32 -9.98 -8.18
C VAL A 282 4.09 -10.09 -9.50
N MET A 283 3.39 -10.16 -10.63
CA MET A 283 4.01 -10.32 -11.94
C MET A 283 4.51 -9.02 -12.55
N ASP A 284 3.86 -7.89 -12.25
CA ASP A 284 4.11 -6.63 -12.95
C ASP A 284 5.04 -5.66 -12.20
N VAL A 285 4.96 -5.62 -10.86
CA VAL A 285 5.59 -4.54 -10.08
C VAL A 285 7.01 -4.89 -9.60
N PRO A 286 7.29 -6.05 -9.01
CA PRO A 286 8.59 -6.33 -8.40
C PRO A 286 9.70 -6.59 -9.44
N ASP A 287 10.93 -6.50 -8.96
CA ASP A 287 12.13 -6.92 -9.68
C ASP A 287 12.53 -8.35 -9.28
N ARG A 288 12.18 -8.77 -8.07
CA ARG A 288 12.46 -10.10 -7.52
C ARG A 288 11.34 -10.56 -6.60
N ILE A 289 11.05 -11.86 -6.66
CA ILE A 289 9.99 -12.52 -5.87
C ILE A 289 10.63 -13.53 -4.91
N LEU A 290 10.09 -13.57 -3.68
CA LEU A 290 10.47 -14.50 -2.61
C LEU A 290 9.29 -15.40 -2.26
#